data_de76ccda22b6a7186bd51856362802d0
#
_entry.id   de76ccda22b6a7186bd51856362802d0
#
_cell.length_a   1.000
_cell.length_b   1.000
_cell.length_c   1.000
_cell.angle_alpha   90.00
_cell.angle_beta   90.00
_cell.angle_gamma   90.00
#
_symmetry.space_group_name_H-M   'P 1'
#
loop_
_entity.id
_entity.type
_entity.pdbx_description
1 polymer ?
#
loop_
_entity_poly.entity_id
_entity_poly.type
_entity_poly.pdbx_seq_one_letter_code
_entity_poly.pdbx_strand_id
1 'polypeptide(L)'
;SLHDALPILLTKHCFPKDSKQIYVIRAIFGTIGPLFLLFFTERRCFCIIFANNYPRDSFMADFNLNILGCGSALPTTRHLATSQVVDLRDKLYMIDCGEGTQVQMRHMRIKFSRLNHIFISHLHGDHCFGLVGLVSTLGLVGHSGELTVHAHSDAEKIFSPMLDYFCRDSPVKVRFEPVGNRQNEVIYEDKSIIVRSLPLKHRVPCTGFLFEEKPKDRHLIGDMVRFYEIPVRELPLIKAGADFITKEGIVIPNSRLTTAPDSSVRYAYCSDTAYQEKLIPLIEGADLLYHEATFGDDARIRAKETMHSTARQAAMIAQKSGVGQLVIGHF
;
A
#
# COMPACT_ATOMS: atom_id res chain seq x y z
N SER A 1 23.90 -29.86 -8.36
CA SER A 1 22.97 -30.45 -9.31
C SER A 1 21.60 -29.79 -9.14
N LEU A 2 20.95 -29.43 -10.23
CA LEU A 2 19.68 -28.73 -10.34
C LEU A 2 18.43 -29.51 -9.86
N HIS A 3 18.58 -30.53 -9.03
CA HIS A 3 17.50 -31.43 -8.64
C HIS A 3 16.81 -31.12 -7.31
N ASP A 4 17.26 -30.11 -6.56
CA ASP A 4 16.63 -29.73 -5.28
C ASP A 4 15.81 -28.45 -5.38
N ALA A 5 15.56 -27.93 -6.58
CA ALA A 5 14.59 -26.88 -6.83
C ALA A 5 13.20 -27.49 -6.86
N LEU A 6 12.33 -27.04 -5.99
CA LEU A 6 10.90 -27.34 -6.01
C LEU A 6 10.34 -27.25 -7.44
N PRO A 7 9.54 -28.25 -7.91
CA PRO A 7 8.99 -28.21 -9.24
C PRO A 7 8.05 -27.01 -9.40
N ILE A 8 8.48 -26.03 -10.18
CA ILE A 8 7.64 -24.92 -10.60
C ILE A 8 6.84 -25.40 -11.80
N LEU A 9 5.57 -25.66 -11.62
CA LEU A 9 4.68 -26.00 -12.73
C LEU A 9 4.12 -24.71 -13.31
N LEU A 10 4.61 -24.31 -14.49
CA LEU A 10 4.05 -23.21 -15.28
C LEU A 10 2.88 -23.73 -16.12
N THR A 11 1.65 -23.47 -15.70
CA THR A 11 0.46 -23.71 -16.53
C THR A 11 0.03 -22.42 -17.21
N LYS A 12 0.03 -22.43 -18.56
CA LYS A 12 -0.42 -21.31 -19.37
C LYS A 12 -1.93 -21.44 -19.58
N HIS A 13 -2.72 -20.55 -18.98
CA HIS A 13 -4.14 -20.44 -19.28
C HIS A 13 -4.35 -19.32 -20.31
N CYS A 14 -4.79 -19.66 -21.53
CA CYS A 14 -5.23 -18.71 -22.53
C CYS A 14 -6.73 -18.43 -22.34
N PHE A 15 -7.09 -17.19 -22.07
CA PHE A 15 -8.47 -16.73 -22.15
C PHE A 15 -8.71 -16.06 -23.53
N PRO A 16 -9.87 -16.26 -24.18
CA PRO A 16 -10.11 -15.70 -25.50
C PRO A 16 -10.36 -14.19 -25.43
N LYS A 17 -9.66 -13.47 -26.31
CA LYS A 17 -9.92 -12.11 -26.82
C LYS A 17 -9.57 -10.86 -26.05
N ASP A 18 -8.94 -10.88 -24.87
CA ASP A 18 -8.23 -9.69 -24.42
C ASP A 18 -6.87 -10.10 -23.88
N SER A 19 -5.81 -9.48 -24.42
CA SER A 19 -4.39 -9.81 -24.30
C SER A 19 -3.83 -9.75 -22.86
N LYS A 20 -4.39 -10.56 -21.95
CA LYS A 20 -3.87 -10.75 -20.60
C LYS A 20 -3.29 -12.16 -20.52
N GLN A 21 -1.97 -12.27 -20.56
CA GLN A 21 -1.31 -13.52 -20.21
C GLN A 21 -1.21 -13.61 -18.69
N ILE A 22 -1.93 -14.56 -18.12
CA ILE A 22 -1.84 -14.88 -16.69
C ILE A 22 -0.97 -16.13 -16.57
N TYR A 23 0.16 -16.02 -15.89
CA TYR A 23 0.99 -17.16 -15.53
C TYR A 23 0.70 -17.53 -14.08
N VAL A 24 0.20 -18.74 -13.87
CA VAL A 24 0.01 -19.30 -12.53
C VAL A 24 1.26 -20.10 -12.18
N ILE A 25 2.05 -19.61 -11.24
CA ILE A 25 3.15 -20.38 -10.66
C ILE A 25 2.60 -21.08 -9.42
N ARG A 26 2.49 -22.40 -9.51
CA ARG A 26 2.13 -23.26 -8.39
C ARG A 26 3.41 -23.76 -7.75
N ALA A 27 3.85 -23.14 -6.65
CA ALA A 27 4.89 -23.71 -5.81
C ALA A 27 4.22 -24.65 -4.81
N ILE A 28 4.48 -25.94 -4.93
CA ILE A 28 4.00 -26.96 -4.00
C ILE A 28 5.00 -27.01 -2.85
N PHE A 29 4.73 -26.29 -1.76
CA PHE A 29 5.34 -26.59 -0.47
C PHE A 29 4.50 -27.68 0.19
N GLY A 30 5.12 -28.78 0.56
CA GLY A 30 4.47 -30.03 1.00
C GLY A 30 3.19 -29.86 1.79
N THR A 31 2.22 -30.68 1.46
CA THR A 31 0.88 -30.94 1.96
C THR A 31 -0.10 -29.80 2.25
N ILE A 32 0.28 -28.54 2.43
CA ILE A 32 -0.62 -27.37 2.47
C ILE A 32 0.23 -26.15 2.09
N GLY A 33 0.31 -25.84 0.79
CA GLY A 33 1.14 -24.73 0.33
C GLY A 33 0.35 -23.57 -0.29
N PRO A 34 0.84 -22.33 -0.20
CA PRO A 34 0.20 -21.17 -0.79
C PRO A 34 0.17 -21.25 -2.32
N LEU A 35 -0.93 -20.79 -2.92
CA LEU A 35 -1.10 -20.67 -4.36
C LEU A 35 -0.41 -19.38 -4.83
N PHE A 36 0.59 -19.51 -5.73
CA PHE A 36 1.25 -18.38 -6.36
C PHE A 36 0.54 -18.01 -7.65
N LEU A 37 0.04 -16.79 -7.76
CA LEU A 37 -0.51 -16.23 -8.99
C LEU A 37 0.37 -15.09 -9.49
N LEU A 38 1.09 -15.31 -10.59
CA LEU A 38 1.80 -14.27 -11.33
C LEU A 38 0.86 -13.70 -12.39
N PHE A 39 0.52 -12.40 -12.25
CA PHE A 39 -0.22 -11.70 -13.28
C PHE A 39 0.76 -10.91 -14.15
N PHE A 40 0.89 -11.31 -15.42
CA PHE A 40 1.56 -10.51 -16.42
C PHE A 40 0.49 -9.92 -17.35
N THR A 41 0.43 -8.60 -17.39
CA THR A 41 -0.26 -7.92 -18.50
C THR A 41 0.81 -7.33 -19.42
N GLU A 42 0.53 -7.09 -20.69
CA GLU A 42 1.50 -6.58 -21.68
C GLU A 42 2.23 -5.29 -21.24
N ARG A 43 1.76 -4.64 -20.18
CA ARG A 43 2.32 -3.39 -19.65
C ARG A 43 2.51 -3.36 -18.12
N ARG A 44 2.22 -4.47 -17.37
CA ARG A 44 2.30 -4.49 -15.90
C ARG A 44 2.68 -5.88 -15.41
N CYS A 45 3.70 -5.95 -14.57
CA CYS A 45 4.10 -7.18 -13.90
C CYS A 45 3.74 -7.06 -12.42
N PHE A 46 2.84 -7.94 -11.93
CA PHE A 46 2.53 -8.06 -10.51
C PHE A 46 2.74 -9.51 -10.10
N CYS A 47 3.47 -9.73 -9.03
CA CYS A 47 3.53 -11.03 -8.39
C CYS A 47 2.73 -10.95 -7.08
N ILE A 48 1.56 -11.56 -7.06
CA ILE A 48 0.73 -11.69 -5.86
C ILE A 48 0.85 -13.13 -5.39
N ILE A 49 1.34 -13.31 -4.17
CA ILE A 49 1.43 -14.59 -3.51
C ILE A 49 0.33 -14.64 -2.46
N PHE A 50 -0.65 -15.52 -2.62
CA PHE A 50 -1.70 -15.73 -1.63
C PHE A 50 -1.21 -16.70 -0.56
N ALA A 51 -1.17 -16.26 0.68
CA ALA A 51 -1.00 -17.10 1.85
C ALA A 51 -2.38 -17.33 2.51
N ASN A 52 -2.88 -18.57 2.44
CA ASN A 52 -4.07 -19.10 3.15
C ASN A 52 -5.46 -18.46 2.90
N ASN A 53 -6.41 -19.34 2.57
CA ASN A 53 -7.88 -19.30 2.73
C ASN A 53 -8.56 -17.99 3.21
N TYR A 54 -8.29 -16.86 2.56
CA TYR A 54 -9.09 -15.66 2.76
C TYR A 54 -10.34 -15.74 1.88
N PRO A 55 -11.56 -15.54 2.41
CA PRO A 55 -12.76 -15.50 1.60
C PRO A 55 -12.66 -14.29 0.63
N ARG A 56 -12.78 -14.57 -0.66
CA ARG A 56 -12.62 -13.58 -1.75
C ARG A 56 -13.67 -12.47 -1.75
N ASP A 57 -14.77 -12.63 -1.04
CA ASP A 57 -15.96 -11.77 -1.15
C ASP A 57 -15.98 -10.58 -0.19
N SER A 58 -14.98 -10.44 0.70
CA SER A 58 -14.89 -9.32 1.64
C SER A 58 -13.80 -8.28 1.32
N PHE A 59 -13.11 -8.42 0.18
CA PHE A 59 -11.99 -7.55 -0.14
C PHE A 59 -12.43 -6.20 -0.68
N MET A 60 -12.41 -5.18 0.20
CA MET A 60 -12.03 -3.81 -0.12
C MET A 60 -12.99 -3.01 -1.00
N ALA A 61 -14.21 -2.75 -0.56
CA ALA A 61 -15.03 -1.72 -1.24
C ALA A 61 -14.34 -0.34 -1.22
N ASP A 62 -13.57 -0.03 -0.15
CA ASP A 62 -13.03 1.31 0.11
C ASP A 62 -11.51 1.42 0.18
N PHE A 63 -10.75 0.30 0.12
CA PHE A 63 -9.28 0.30 0.16
C PHE A 63 -8.72 -0.29 -1.13
N ASN A 64 -8.07 0.52 -1.95
CA ASN A 64 -7.44 0.06 -3.20
C ASN A 64 -5.95 0.40 -3.21
N LEU A 65 -5.11 -0.57 -3.56
CA LEU A 65 -3.68 -0.36 -3.80
C LEU A 65 -3.42 -0.29 -5.31
N ASN A 66 -2.92 0.84 -5.77
CA ASN A 66 -2.50 1.06 -7.15
C ASN A 66 -0.98 1.07 -7.23
N ILE A 67 -0.37 0.09 -7.87
CA ILE A 67 1.08 0.04 -8.10
C ILE A 67 1.38 0.74 -9.41
N LEU A 68 2.03 1.91 -9.33
CA LEU A 68 2.39 2.74 -10.48
C LEU A 68 3.70 2.30 -11.10
N GLY A 69 4.62 1.82 -10.25
CA GLY A 69 5.91 1.28 -10.63
C GLY A 69 6.45 0.32 -9.58
N CYS A 70 7.21 -0.67 -10.01
CA CYS A 70 7.83 -1.70 -9.17
C CYS A 70 9.22 -2.09 -9.65
N GLY A 71 9.85 -1.26 -10.50
CA GLY A 71 11.22 -1.43 -10.95
C GLY A 71 12.22 -0.89 -9.93
N SER A 72 13.43 -1.42 -9.97
CA SER A 72 14.59 -0.96 -9.19
C SER A 72 15.31 0.21 -9.88
N ALA A 73 16.52 0.53 -9.43
CA ALA A 73 17.31 1.67 -9.88
C ALA A 73 17.62 1.68 -11.40
N LEU A 74 17.70 0.50 -12.04
CA LEU A 74 17.94 0.44 -13.49
C LEU A 74 16.61 0.57 -14.26
N PRO A 75 16.38 1.68 -14.98
CA PRO A 75 15.17 1.85 -15.78
C PRO A 75 15.01 0.76 -16.83
N THR A 76 13.82 0.23 -16.97
CA THR A 76 13.48 -0.73 -18.02
C THR A 76 12.33 -0.22 -18.87
N THR A 77 12.15 -0.79 -20.06
CA THR A 77 11.01 -0.46 -20.92
C THR A 77 9.68 -1.05 -20.44
N ARG A 78 9.72 -1.93 -19.44
CA ARG A 78 8.55 -2.68 -18.94
C ARG A 78 8.08 -2.22 -17.57
N HIS A 79 9.01 -1.78 -16.71
CA HIS A 79 8.73 -1.39 -15.34
C HIS A 79 9.24 0.03 -15.11
N LEU A 80 8.39 0.87 -14.57
CA LEU A 80 8.79 2.17 -14.06
C LEU A 80 9.34 2.04 -12.65
N ALA A 81 10.09 3.05 -12.25
CA ALA A 81 10.64 3.21 -10.92
C ALA A 81 9.53 3.14 -9.84
N THR A 82 9.94 2.84 -8.62
CA THR A 82 9.02 2.52 -7.52
C THR A 82 8.06 3.67 -7.21
N SER A 83 6.77 3.37 -7.25
CA SER A 83 5.71 4.25 -6.76
C SER A 83 4.40 3.48 -6.58
N GLN A 84 3.67 3.77 -5.51
CA GLN A 84 2.37 3.19 -5.21
C GLN A 84 1.40 4.25 -4.71
N VAL A 85 0.10 4.00 -4.84
CA VAL A 85 -0.95 4.86 -4.30
C VAL A 85 -1.98 4.01 -3.58
N VAL A 86 -2.13 4.24 -2.29
CA VAL A 86 -3.25 3.76 -1.49
C VAL A 86 -4.42 4.71 -1.70
N ASP A 87 -5.54 4.19 -2.22
CA ASP A 87 -6.80 4.90 -2.36
C ASP A 87 -7.75 4.42 -1.27
N LEU A 88 -8.06 5.29 -0.31
CA LEU A 88 -8.89 4.97 0.85
C LEU A 88 -9.87 6.11 1.12
N ARG A 89 -11.18 5.79 1.10
CA ARG A 89 -12.25 6.73 1.48
C ARG A 89 -12.07 8.13 0.85
N ASP A 90 -11.93 8.16 -0.48
CA ASP A 90 -11.73 9.37 -1.28
C ASP A 90 -10.42 10.15 -1.02
N LYS A 91 -9.46 9.58 -0.32
CA LYS A 91 -8.11 10.13 -0.13
C LYS A 91 -7.06 9.26 -0.82
N LEU A 92 -6.02 9.90 -1.32
CA LEU A 92 -4.87 9.23 -1.90
C LEU A 92 -3.63 9.46 -1.04
N TYR A 93 -2.95 8.37 -0.74
CA TYR A 93 -1.67 8.35 -0.04
C TYR A 93 -0.64 7.72 -0.97
N MET A 94 0.32 8.51 -1.44
CA MET A 94 1.38 7.99 -2.31
C MET A 94 2.52 7.44 -1.47
N ILE A 95 3.11 6.33 -1.92
CA ILE A 95 4.29 5.71 -1.33
C ILE A 95 5.34 5.66 -2.41
N ASP A 96 6.46 6.32 -2.17
CA ASP A 96 7.51 6.61 -3.12
C ASP A 96 7.03 7.34 -4.38
N CYS A 97 7.91 8.08 -5.00
CA CYS A 97 7.62 8.88 -6.19
C CYS A 97 8.80 8.78 -7.17
N GLY A 98 8.99 7.60 -7.73
CA GLY A 98 9.99 7.38 -8.75
C GLY A 98 9.70 8.11 -10.06
N GLU A 99 10.66 8.13 -10.96
CA GLU A 99 10.53 8.80 -12.26
C GLU A 99 9.32 8.28 -13.05
N GLY A 100 8.56 9.18 -13.67
CA GLY A 100 7.38 8.86 -14.47
C GLY A 100 6.09 8.60 -13.69
N THR A 101 6.10 8.74 -12.36
CA THR A 101 4.92 8.53 -11.49
C THR A 101 3.69 9.31 -11.97
N GLN A 102 3.82 10.60 -12.32
CA GLN A 102 2.70 11.43 -12.80
C GLN A 102 2.12 10.92 -14.12
N VAL A 103 2.93 10.31 -14.98
CA VAL A 103 2.46 9.71 -16.24
C VAL A 103 1.60 8.48 -15.95
N GLN A 104 2.04 7.63 -15.01
CA GLN A 104 1.27 6.45 -14.61
C GLN A 104 -0.04 6.82 -13.90
N MET A 105 -0.05 7.83 -13.06
CA MET A 105 -1.29 8.34 -12.48
C MET A 105 -2.31 8.70 -13.57
N ARG A 106 -1.86 9.35 -14.66
CA ARG A 106 -2.73 9.66 -15.81
C ARG A 106 -3.21 8.40 -16.53
N HIS A 107 -2.31 7.46 -16.80
CA HIS A 107 -2.67 6.18 -17.45
C HIS A 107 -3.69 5.39 -16.63
N MET A 108 -3.55 5.40 -15.31
CA MET A 108 -4.47 4.72 -14.39
C MET A 108 -5.70 5.56 -14.05
N ARG A 109 -5.85 6.77 -14.58
CA ARG A 109 -6.94 7.71 -14.32
C ARG A 109 -7.10 8.05 -12.84
N ILE A 110 -6.00 8.08 -12.10
CA ILE A 110 -5.98 8.45 -10.68
C ILE A 110 -6.17 9.97 -10.58
N LYS A 111 -7.09 10.40 -9.72
CA LYS A 111 -7.44 11.82 -9.57
C LYS A 111 -6.37 12.56 -8.75
N PHE A 112 -5.60 13.43 -9.38
CA PHE A 112 -4.56 14.23 -8.74
C PHE A 112 -5.08 15.10 -7.58
N SER A 113 -6.31 15.63 -7.68
CA SER A 113 -6.91 16.50 -6.67
C SER A 113 -7.14 15.84 -5.31
N ARG A 114 -7.03 14.51 -5.23
CA ARG A 114 -7.20 13.75 -3.98
C ARG A 114 -5.86 13.45 -3.27
N LEU A 115 -4.71 13.79 -3.90
CA LEU A 115 -3.39 13.51 -3.39
C LEU A 115 -2.89 14.67 -2.53
N ASN A 116 -2.76 14.44 -1.21
CA ASN A 116 -2.25 15.43 -0.27
C ASN A 116 -1.07 14.93 0.56
N HIS A 117 -0.76 13.64 0.52
CA HIS A 117 0.33 13.04 1.28
C HIS A 117 1.17 12.10 0.42
N ILE A 118 2.50 12.28 0.49
CA ILE A 118 3.51 11.41 -0.12
C ILE A 118 4.43 10.90 0.98
N PHE A 119 4.67 9.61 1.03
CA PHE A 119 5.57 8.94 1.97
C PHE A 119 6.77 8.40 1.20
N ILE A 120 7.94 9.02 1.35
CA ILE A 120 9.17 8.59 0.68
C ILE A 120 9.96 7.70 1.63
N SER A 121 10.18 6.46 1.22
CA SER A 121 10.87 5.46 2.04
C SER A 121 12.34 5.81 2.26
N HIS A 122 13.02 6.27 1.21
CA HIS A 122 14.41 6.72 1.24
C HIS A 122 14.77 7.57 0.01
N LEU A 123 15.96 8.17 0.01
CA LEU A 123 16.34 9.17 -1.00
C LEU A 123 17.21 8.60 -2.13
N HIS A 124 17.05 7.32 -2.52
CA HIS A 124 17.55 6.86 -3.81
C HIS A 124 16.65 7.37 -4.94
N GLY A 125 17.25 7.60 -6.12
CA GLY A 125 16.57 8.29 -7.22
C GLY A 125 15.32 7.58 -7.73
N ASP A 126 15.35 6.25 -7.79
CA ASP A 126 14.23 5.41 -8.20
C ASP A 126 13.03 5.45 -7.23
N HIS A 127 13.18 6.06 -6.05
CA HIS A 127 12.11 6.28 -5.08
C HIS A 127 11.65 7.73 -4.99
N CYS A 128 12.39 8.72 -5.52
CA CYS A 128 12.07 10.13 -5.28
C CYS A 128 12.26 11.09 -6.48
N PHE A 129 12.90 10.70 -7.57
CA PHE A 129 13.18 11.61 -8.69
C PHE A 129 11.91 12.12 -9.42
N GLY A 130 10.79 11.45 -9.27
CA GLY A 130 9.51 11.90 -9.83
C GLY A 130 8.86 13.06 -9.08
N LEU A 131 9.32 13.41 -7.87
CA LEU A 131 8.64 14.35 -6.99
C LEU A 131 8.49 15.75 -7.61
N VAL A 132 9.56 16.32 -8.17
CA VAL A 132 9.51 17.66 -8.80
C VAL A 132 8.57 17.68 -9.99
N GLY A 133 8.64 16.65 -10.85
CA GLY A 133 7.74 16.51 -12.00
C GLY A 133 6.28 16.32 -11.59
N LEU A 134 6.02 15.60 -10.51
CA LEU A 134 4.68 15.42 -9.97
C LEU A 134 4.11 16.73 -9.45
N VAL A 135 4.87 17.49 -8.64
CA VAL A 135 4.45 18.81 -8.11
C VAL A 135 4.17 19.80 -9.23
N SER A 136 5.03 19.87 -10.26
CA SER A 136 4.78 20.67 -11.44
C SER A 136 3.47 20.28 -12.14
N THR A 137 3.24 18.97 -12.33
CA THR A 137 2.00 18.46 -12.94
C THR A 137 0.76 18.79 -12.10
N LEU A 138 0.84 18.65 -10.78
CA LEU A 138 -0.25 19.00 -9.85
C LEU A 138 -0.66 20.48 -10.04
N GLY A 139 0.30 21.40 -10.10
CA GLY A 139 0.03 22.81 -10.37
C GLY A 139 -0.67 23.06 -11.71
N LEU A 140 -0.20 22.38 -12.77
CA LEU A 140 -0.75 22.51 -14.13
C LEU A 140 -2.19 21.96 -14.27
N VAL A 141 -2.55 20.94 -13.49
CA VAL A 141 -3.92 20.38 -13.51
C VAL A 141 -4.87 21.11 -12.53
N GLY A 142 -4.42 22.23 -11.95
CA GLY A 142 -5.24 23.07 -11.08
C GLY A 142 -5.39 22.54 -9.64
N HIS A 143 -4.53 21.62 -9.20
CA HIS A 143 -4.46 21.28 -7.78
C HIS A 143 -3.93 22.48 -7.01
N SER A 144 -4.58 22.80 -5.91
CA SER A 144 -4.19 23.90 -5.03
C SER A 144 -4.24 23.44 -3.57
N GLY A 145 -3.41 24.05 -2.74
CA GLY A 145 -3.32 23.72 -1.32
C GLY A 145 -2.00 23.07 -0.94
N GLU A 146 -1.99 22.40 0.19
CA GLU A 146 -0.79 21.80 0.77
C GLU A 146 -0.61 20.34 0.33
N LEU A 147 0.61 20.00 -0.09
CA LEU A 147 1.08 18.65 -0.31
C LEU A 147 2.14 18.34 0.74
N THR A 148 1.86 17.43 1.66
CA THR A 148 2.82 17.02 2.68
C THR A 148 3.66 15.85 2.19
N VAL A 149 4.98 15.99 2.25
CA VAL A 149 5.97 14.96 1.92
C VAL A 149 6.62 14.46 3.20
N HIS A 150 6.28 13.24 3.60
CA HIS A 150 6.86 12.54 4.74
C HIS A 150 8.12 11.80 4.25
N ALA A 151 9.30 12.27 4.64
CA ALA A 151 10.57 11.73 4.15
C ALA A 151 11.70 11.92 5.16
N HIS A 152 12.86 11.32 4.93
CA HIS A 152 14.06 11.63 5.70
C HIS A 152 14.36 13.12 5.68
N SER A 153 14.90 13.67 6.77
CA SER A 153 15.15 15.12 6.97
C SER A 153 15.98 15.79 5.87
N ASP A 154 16.79 15.05 5.12
CA ASP A 154 17.56 15.58 4.00
C ASP A 154 16.70 15.86 2.75
N ALA A 155 15.48 15.34 2.68
CA ALA A 155 14.58 15.55 1.54
C ALA A 155 14.30 17.03 1.31
N GLU A 156 14.00 17.78 2.37
CA GLU A 156 13.75 19.22 2.29
C GLU A 156 14.95 19.99 1.71
N LYS A 157 16.17 19.69 2.19
CA LYS A 157 17.41 20.33 1.71
C LYS A 157 17.65 20.08 0.23
N ILE A 158 17.28 18.89 -0.27
CA ILE A 158 17.49 18.48 -1.66
C ILE A 158 16.39 19.08 -2.56
N PHE A 159 15.13 18.94 -2.17
CA PHE A 159 14.00 19.22 -3.05
C PHE A 159 13.50 20.67 -2.97
N SER A 160 13.61 21.37 -1.83
CA SER A 160 13.12 22.75 -1.74
C SER A 160 13.77 23.68 -2.75
N PRO A 161 15.10 23.70 -2.97
CA PRO A 161 15.70 24.53 -4.01
C PRO A 161 15.21 24.21 -5.43
N MET A 162 14.95 22.93 -5.71
CA MET A 162 14.43 22.49 -7.01
C MET A 162 12.97 22.94 -7.20
N LEU A 163 12.15 22.78 -6.16
CA LEU A 163 10.74 23.21 -6.18
C LEU A 163 10.64 24.73 -6.29
N ASP A 164 11.45 25.47 -5.57
CA ASP A 164 11.53 26.94 -5.65
C ASP A 164 11.93 27.44 -7.05
N TYR A 165 12.75 26.69 -7.75
CA TYR A 165 13.15 27.04 -9.11
C TYR A 165 12.12 26.63 -10.16
N PHE A 166 11.70 25.34 -10.16
CA PHE A 166 10.88 24.77 -11.22
C PHE A 166 9.37 24.91 -11.00
N CYS A 167 8.93 25.14 -9.75
CA CYS A 167 7.52 25.19 -9.37
C CYS A 167 7.14 26.51 -8.69
N ARG A 168 7.91 27.59 -8.89
CA ARG A 168 7.75 28.89 -8.22
C ARG A 168 6.33 29.45 -8.30
N ASP A 169 5.71 29.34 -9.46
CA ASP A 169 4.37 29.88 -9.71
C ASP A 169 3.25 28.84 -9.49
N SER A 170 3.59 27.70 -8.91
CA SER A 170 2.62 26.65 -8.63
C SER A 170 1.71 27.04 -7.45
N PRO A 171 0.40 26.82 -7.54
CA PRO A 171 -0.51 27.01 -6.40
C PRO A 171 -0.34 25.91 -5.32
N VAL A 172 0.46 24.88 -5.58
CA VAL A 172 0.75 23.79 -4.65
C VAL A 172 1.86 24.21 -3.70
N LYS A 173 1.58 24.16 -2.40
CA LYS A 173 2.58 24.37 -1.35
C LYS A 173 3.08 23.02 -0.85
N VAL A 174 4.38 22.76 -1.00
CA VAL A 174 4.99 21.53 -0.51
C VAL A 174 5.52 21.75 0.90
N ARG A 175 5.11 20.88 1.84
CA ARG A 175 5.61 20.86 3.20
C ARG A 175 6.32 19.53 3.46
N PHE A 176 7.54 19.58 3.98
CA PHE A 176 8.30 18.41 4.35
C PHE A 176 8.12 18.09 5.84
N GLU A 177 7.73 16.86 6.15
CA GLU A 177 7.65 16.33 7.49
C GLU A 177 8.74 15.25 7.67
N PRO A 178 9.70 15.47 8.57
CA PRO A 178 10.82 14.56 8.75
C PRO A 178 10.36 13.23 9.35
N VAL A 179 10.73 12.14 8.68
CA VAL A 179 10.48 10.76 9.14
C VAL A 179 11.80 10.16 9.61
N GLY A 180 11.79 9.66 10.85
CA GLY A 180 12.89 8.88 11.40
C GLY A 180 12.73 7.38 11.13
N ASN A 181 13.84 6.65 11.30
CA ASN A 181 13.82 5.17 11.21
C ASN A 181 13.57 4.55 12.59
N ARG A 182 12.57 5.06 13.33
CA ARG A 182 12.17 4.52 14.62
C ARG A 182 11.10 3.45 14.44
N GLN A 183 11.09 2.50 15.35
CA GLN A 183 10.10 1.41 15.32
C GLN A 183 8.73 1.91 15.76
N ASN A 184 7.71 1.65 14.94
CA ASN A 184 6.29 1.83 15.28
C ASN A 184 5.90 3.27 15.69
N GLU A 185 6.63 4.28 15.19
CA GLU A 185 6.28 5.68 15.41
C GLU A 185 5.10 6.06 14.50
N VAL A 186 4.12 6.81 15.05
CA VAL A 186 3.04 7.38 14.24
C VAL A 186 3.61 8.54 13.42
N ILE A 187 3.66 8.36 12.11
CA ILE A 187 4.13 9.37 11.14
C ILE A 187 2.99 10.30 10.75
N TYR A 188 1.80 9.73 10.57
CA TYR A 188 0.61 10.45 10.16
C TYR A 188 -0.64 9.79 10.71
N GLU A 189 -1.62 10.59 11.04
CA GLU A 189 -2.92 10.13 11.49
C GLU A 189 -4.02 11.10 11.06
N ASP A 190 -5.13 10.55 10.55
CA ASP A 190 -6.35 11.30 10.30
C ASP A 190 -7.61 10.51 10.73
N LYS A 191 -8.79 10.91 10.24
CA LYS A 191 -10.06 10.22 10.58
C LYS A 191 -10.16 8.79 10.02
N SER A 192 -9.39 8.49 8.97
CA SER A 192 -9.52 7.25 8.19
C SER A 192 -8.38 6.26 8.41
N ILE A 193 -7.18 6.77 8.74
CA ILE A 193 -5.95 5.98 8.72
C ILE A 193 -4.95 6.42 9.79
N ILE A 194 -4.13 5.48 10.22
CA ILE A 194 -2.89 5.70 10.96
C ILE A 194 -1.76 5.15 10.10
N VAL A 195 -0.68 5.91 9.91
CA VAL A 195 0.55 5.47 9.23
C VAL A 195 1.68 5.41 10.24
N ARG A 196 2.31 4.23 10.36
CA ARG A 196 3.43 3.99 11.28
C ARG A 196 4.71 3.65 10.53
N SER A 197 5.84 3.98 11.17
CA SER A 197 7.16 3.63 10.65
C SER A 197 7.52 2.17 10.88
N LEU A 198 8.14 1.55 9.87
CA LEU A 198 8.78 0.25 9.94
C LEU A 198 10.29 0.44 9.71
N PRO A 199 11.17 0.05 10.66
CA PRO A 199 12.62 0.25 10.50
C PRO A 199 13.17 -0.73 9.46
N LEU A 200 13.66 -0.21 8.34
CA LEU A 200 14.29 -0.99 7.28
C LEU A 200 15.83 -0.92 7.39
N LYS A 201 16.49 -1.94 6.88
CA LYS A 201 17.95 -2.05 6.90
C LYS A 201 18.52 -1.92 5.49
N HIS A 202 18.91 -0.69 5.15
CA HIS A 202 19.49 -0.38 3.84
C HIS A 202 20.77 0.45 3.98
N ARG A 203 21.45 0.75 2.84
CA ARG A 203 22.72 1.53 2.81
C ARG A 203 22.54 2.99 3.19
N VAL A 204 21.34 3.52 2.99
CA VAL A 204 20.92 4.86 3.41
C VAL A 204 19.76 4.72 4.40
N PRO A 205 19.46 5.77 5.20
CA PRO A 205 18.28 5.74 6.07
C PRO A 205 17.02 5.40 5.26
N CYS A 206 16.37 4.28 5.60
CA CYS A 206 15.23 3.75 4.91
C CYS A 206 14.13 3.38 5.89
N THR A 207 12.90 3.79 5.62
CA THR A 207 11.73 3.55 6.45
C THR A 207 10.63 2.92 5.62
N GLY A 208 10.11 1.79 6.07
CA GLY A 208 8.86 1.23 5.55
C GLY A 208 7.67 1.86 6.27
N PHE A 209 6.47 1.53 5.81
CA PHE A 209 5.23 2.12 6.31
C PHE A 209 4.18 1.05 6.57
N LEU A 210 3.51 1.15 7.72
CA LEU A 210 2.32 0.36 8.04
C LEU A 210 1.11 1.30 7.99
N PHE A 211 0.23 1.08 7.03
CA PHE A 211 -1.04 1.77 6.88
C PHE A 211 -2.13 0.96 7.59
N GLU A 212 -2.73 1.55 8.60
CA GLU A 212 -3.78 0.92 9.41
C GLU A 212 -5.07 1.70 9.24
N GLU A 213 -6.05 1.12 8.54
CA GLU A 213 -7.37 1.72 8.42
C GLU A 213 -8.03 1.78 9.79
N LYS A 214 -8.57 2.94 10.16
CA LYS A 214 -9.34 3.09 11.41
C LYS A 214 -10.68 2.36 11.31
N PRO A 215 -11.23 1.90 12.45
CA PRO A 215 -12.52 1.24 12.48
C PRO A 215 -13.58 2.03 11.71
N LYS A 216 -14.45 1.30 11.01
CA LYS A 216 -15.57 1.85 10.28
C LYS A 216 -16.80 1.93 11.19
N ASP A 217 -17.73 2.81 10.83
CA ASP A 217 -19.02 2.88 11.48
C ASP A 217 -19.83 1.60 11.22
N ARG A 218 -20.70 1.25 12.16
CA ARG A 218 -21.66 0.16 11.99
C ARG A 218 -22.67 0.47 10.88
N HIS A 219 -23.17 -0.58 10.22
CA HIS A 219 -24.18 -0.43 9.18
C HIS A 219 -25.58 -0.37 9.80
N LEU A 220 -26.35 0.67 9.45
CA LEU A 220 -27.74 0.79 9.89
C LEU A 220 -28.64 -0.23 9.18
N ILE A 221 -29.53 -0.87 9.94
CA ILE A 221 -30.62 -1.69 9.39
C ILE A 221 -31.75 -0.74 9.02
N GLY A 222 -31.86 -0.40 7.74
CA GLY A 222 -32.80 0.63 7.25
C GLY A 222 -34.27 0.39 7.65
N ASP A 223 -34.70 -0.88 7.71
CA ASP A 223 -36.04 -1.24 8.14
C ASP A 223 -36.27 -0.90 9.61
N MET A 224 -35.28 -1.10 10.48
CA MET A 224 -35.36 -0.76 11.89
C MET A 224 -35.37 0.76 12.09
N VAL A 225 -34.56 1.49 11.30
CA VAL A 225 -34.57 2.97 11.33
C VAL A 225 -35.97 3.50 11.00
N ARG A 226 -36.63 2.95 9.98
CA ARG A 226 -37.99 3.30 9.61
C ARG A 226 -39.04 2.88 10.64
N PHE A 227 -38.92 1.63 11.14
CA PHE A 227 -39.86 1.07 12.12
C PHE A 227 -39.92 1.86 13.43
N TYR A 228 -38.75 2.28 13.94
CA TYR A 228 -38.63 3.06 15.18
C TYR A 228 -38.72 4.59 14.93
N GLU A 229 -38.97 5.03 13.67
CA GLU A 229 -39.00 6.44 13.28
C GLU A 229 -37.78 7.25 13.80
N ILE A 230 -36.56 6.65 13.67
CA ILE A 230 -35.33 7.22 14.23
C ILE A 230 -34.99 8.54 13.52
N PRO A 231 -34.87 9.66 14.26
CA PRO A 231 -34.47 10.94 13.67
C PRO A 231 -33.08 10.89 13.04
N VAL A 232 -32.89 11.58 11.90
CA VAL A 232 -31.61 11.62 11.19
C VAL A 232 -30.45 12.07 12.08
N ARG A 233 -30.69 12.98 13.02
CA ARG A 233 -29.67 13.47 13.98
C ARG A 233 -29.11 12.39 14.91
N GLU A 234 -29.87 11.29 15.17
CA GLU A 234 -29.46 10.18 16.04
C GLU A 234 -28.62 9.13 15.28
N LEU A 235 -28.73 9.09 13.94
CA LEU A 235 -28.08 8.07 13.14
C LEU A 235 -26.54 8.01 13.31
N PRO A 236 -25.82 9.15 13.42
CA PRO A 236 -24.36 9.10 13.66
C PRO A 236 -23.99 8.45 15.00
N LEU A 237 -24.76 8.69 16.07
CA LEU A 237 -24.55 8.10 17.37
C LEU A 237 -24.81 6.59 17.33
N ILE A 238 -25.88 6.17 16.66
CA ILE A 238 -26.22 4.75 16.49
C ILE A 238 -25.15 4.03 15.67
N LYS A 239 -24.65 4.65 14.61
CA LYS A 239 -23.53 4.12 13.83
C LYS A 239 -22.26 3.96 14.68
N ALA A 240 -22.04 4.87 15.61
CA ALA A 240 -20.93 4.79 16.57
C ALA A 240 -21.13 3.75 17.70
N GLY A 241 -22.32 3.12 17.75
CA GLY A 241 -22.59 2.04 18.73
C GLY A 241 -23.57 2.41 19.84
N ALA A 242 -24.14 3.62 19.85
CA ALA A 242 -25.12 4.02 20.86
C ALA A 242 -26.47 3.30 20.68
N ASP A 243 -27.14 3.01 21.79
CA ASP A 243 -28.53 2.60 21.82
C ASP A 243 -29.45 3.77 21.44
N PHE A 244 -30.66 3.49 21.01
CA PHE A 244 -31.68 4.52 20.73
C PHE A 244 -32.76 4.52 21.82
N ILE A 245 -33.12 5.69 22.29
CA ILE A 245 -34.20 5.87 23.29
C ILE A 245 -35.40 6.49 22.59
N THR A 246 -36.53 5.79 22.58
CA THR A 246 -37.79 6.29 21.99
C THR A 246 -38.35 7.45 22.81
N LYS A 247 -39.36 8.15 22.27
CA LYS A 247 -40.05 9.24 22.98
C LYS A 247 -40.74 8.77 24.27
N GLU A 248 -41.09 7.49 24.34
CA GLU A 248 -41.74 6.84 25.47
C GLU A 248 -40.69 6.34 26.50
N GLY A 249 -39.40 6.61 26.30
CA GLY A 249 -38.32 6.18 27.19
C GLY A 249 -37.89 4.72 27.04
N ILE A 250 -38.30 4.02 25.99
CA ILE A 250 -37.92 2.64 25.71
C ILE A 250 -36.52 2.62 25.09
N VAL A 251 -35.61 1.86 25.68
CA VAL A 251 -34.25 1.67 25.13
C VAL A 251 -34.25 0.56 24.08
N ILE A 252 -33.86 0.91 22.86
CA ILE A 252 -33.67 -0.03 21.76
C ILE A 252 -32.15 -0.31 21.63
N PRO A 253 -31.70 -1.56 21.91
CA PRO A 253 -30.28 -1.90 21.83
C PRO A 253 -29.71 -1.70 20.43
N ASN A 254 -28.48 -1.20 20.34
CA ASN A 254 -27.77 -0.97 19.07
C ASN A 254 -27.71 -2.22 18.19
N SER A 255 -27.59 -3.41 18.78
CA SER A 255 -27.56 -4.69 18.08
C SER A 255 -28.84 -4.99 17.27
N ARG A 256 -29.97 -4.34 17.60
CA ARG A 256 -31.23 -4.42 16.82
C ARG A 256 -31.29 -3.42 15.68
N LEU A 257 -30.46 -2.37 15.76
CA LEU A 257 -30.48 -1.22 14.83
C LEU A 257 -29.37 -1.29 13.78
N THR A 258 -28.33 -2.06 14.06
CA THR A 258 -27.11 -2.08 13.24
C THR A 258 -26.56 -3.51 13.05
N THR A 259 -25.82 -3.69 11.96
CA THR A 259 -24.92 -4.83 11.76
C THR A 259 -23.46 -4.42 12.00
N ALA A 260 -22.56 -5.42 12.11
CA ALA A 260 -21.13 -5.16 12.28
C ALA A 260 -20.58 -4.30 11.13
N PRO A 261 -19.59 -3.44 11.38
CA PRO A 261 -18.89 -2.72 10.33
C PRO A 261 -18.06 -3.68 9.48
N ASP A 262 -17.66 -3.24 8.28
CA ASP A 262 -16.66 -3.96 7.51
C ASP A 262 -15.32 -3.96 8.23
N SER A 263 -14.53 -5.00 8.03
CA SER A 263 -13.20 -5.12 8.62
C SER A 263 -12.28 -3.98 8.15
N SER A 264 -11.47 -3.45 9.05
CA SER A 264 -10.40 -2.52 8.74
C SER A 264 -9.24 -3.24 8.06
N VAL A 265 -8.57 -2.57 7.15
CA VAL A 265 -7.44 -3.12 6.37
C VAL A 265 -6.11 -2.62 6.93
N ARG A 266 -5.13 -3.53 7.01
CA ARG A 266 -3.74 -3.22 7.37
C ARG A 266 -2.82 -3.55 6.20
N TYR A 267 -2.14 -2.54 5.68
CA TYR A 267 -1.19 -2.66 4.58
C TYR A 267 0.22 -2.31 5.03
N ALA A 268 1.16 -3.25 4.93
CA ALA A 268 2.57 -3.06 5.22
C ALA A 268 3.38 -2.89 3.92
N TYR A 269 4.15 -1.81 3.83
CA TYR A 269 5.08 -1.53 2.74
C TYR A 269 6.52 -1.63 3.24
N CYS A 270 7.24 -2.66 2.82
CA CYS A 270 8.66 -2.84 3.05
C CYS A 270 9.42 -2.55 1.76
N SER A 271 10.03 -1.35 1.69
CA SER A 271 10.93 -0.92 0.63
C SER A 271 12.29 -1.64 0.74
N ASP A 272 13.34 -1.06 0.18
CA ASP A 272 14.69 -1.60 0.14
C ASP A 272 15.21 -2.00 1.52
N THR A 273 15.46 -3.27 1.70
CA THR A 273 15.88 -3.79 2.99
C THR A 273 16.61 -5.14 2.88
N ALA A 274 17.70 -5.30 3.61
CA ALA A 274 18.22 -6.63 3.89
C ALA A 274 17.20 -7.43 4.72
N TYR A 275 17.20 -8.75 4.55
CA TYR A 275 16.38 -9.65 5.37
C TYR A 275 16.55 -9.39 6.86
N GLN A 276 15.45 -9.16 7.56
CA GLN A 276 15.46 -8.94 9.01
C GLN A 276 14.15 -9.39 9.67
N GLU A 277 14.28 -10.29 10.63
CA GLU A 277 13.12 -10.84 11.35
C GLU A 277 12.46 -9.85 12.33
N LYS A 278 13.14 -8.74 12.61
CA LYS A 278 12.57 -7.67 13.47
C LYS A 278 11.29 -7.04 12.90
N LEU A 279 11.04 -7.19 11.60
CA LEU A 279 9.80 -6.74 10.97
C LEU A 279 8.60 -7.61 11.33
N ILE A 280 8.81 -8.91 11.62
CA ILE A 280 7.74 -9.89 11.83
C ILE A 280 6.71 -9.41 12.86
N PRO A 281 7.07 -9.05 14.10
CA PRO A 281 6.08 -8.62 15.10
C PRO A 281 5.41 -7.29 14.76
N LEU A 282 6.02 -6.45 13.90
CA LEU A 282 5.48 -5.15 13.54
C LEU A 282 4.37 -5.24 12.47
N ILE A 283 4.46 -6.25 11.60
CA ILE A 283 3.53 -6.47 10.49
C ILE A 283 2.65 -7.71 10.70
N GLU A 284 2.70 -8.32 11.89
CA GLU A 284 1.94 -9.53 12.22
C GLU A 284 0.47 -9.36 11.89
N GLY A 285 -0.08 -10.32 11.12
CA GLY A 285 -1.47 -10.33 10.72
C GLY A 285 -1.92 -9.18 9.82
N ALA A 286 -1.01 -8.46 9.15
CA ALA A 286 -1.39 -7.49 8.13
C ALA A 286 -2.13 -8.19 6.98
N ASP A 287 -3.16 -7.53 6.42
CA ASP A 287 -3.94 -8.11 5.32
C ASP A 287 -3.12 -8.19 4.04
N LEU A 288 -2.25 -7.20 3.82
CA LEU A 288 -1.39 -7.10 2.65
C LEU A 288 0.02 -6.67 3.06
N LEU A 289 1.02 -7.36 2.56
CA LEU A 289 2.43 -6.99 2.64
C LEU A 289 2.97 -6.76 1.22
N TYR A 290 3.51 -5.57 0.96
CA TYR A 290 4.47 -5.38 -0.12
C TYR A 290 5.88 -5.51 0.44
N HIS A 291 6.72 -6.32 -0.18
CA HIS A 291 8.13 -6.47 0.21
C HIS A 291 9.02 -6.46 -1.02
N GLU A 292 10.12 -5.71 -0.97
CA GLU A 292 11.11 -5.78 -2.03
C GLU A 292 11.63 -7.20 -2.25
N ALA A 293 12.00 -7.51 -3.48
CA ALA A 293 12.55 -8.80 -3.89
C ALA A 293 13.50 -8.61 -5.08
N THR A 294 14.48 -7.75 -4.88
CA THR A 294 15.42 -7.30 -5.93
C THR A 294 16.19 -8.47 -6.55
N PHE A 295 16.37 -9.56 -5.81
CA PHE A 295 17.19 -10.69 -6.26
C PHE A 295 16.44 -12.02 -6.20
N GLY A 296 16.80 -12.91 -7.13
CA GLY A 296 16.54 -14.33 -6.99
C GLY A 296 17.39 -14.97 -5.88
N ASP A 297 17.04 -16.18 -5.47
CA ASP A 297 17.74 -16.89 -4.40
C ASP A 297 19.18 -17.30 -4.79
N ASP A 298 19.43 -17.46 -6.08
CA ASP A 298 20.74 -17.68 -6.71
C ASP A 298 21.71 -16.52 -6.47
N ALA A 299 21.19 -15.29 -6.34
CA ALA A 299 21.98 -14.07 -6.07
C ALA A 299 21.97 -13.63 -4.60
N ARG A 300 21.72 -14.55 -3.66
CA ARG A 300 21.59 -14.25 -2.21
C ARG A 300 22.80 -13.54 -1.60
N ILE A 301 24.02 -13.87 -2.06
CA ILE A 301 25.24 -13.20 -1.57
C ILE A 301 25.20 -11.72 -1.96
N ARG A 302 24.88 -11.43 -3.23
CA ARG A 302 24.77 -10.06 -3.72
C ARG A 302 23.64 -9.28 -3.03
N ALA A 303 22.51 -9.91 -2.79
CA ALA A 303 21.41 -9.32 -2.01
C ALA A 303 21.90 -8.83 -0.64
N LYS A 304 22.69 -9.65 0.07
CA LYS A 304 23.27 -9.29 1.36
C LYS A 304 24.26 -8.12 1.24
N GLU A 305 25.14 -8.14 0.24
CA GLU A 305 26.15 -7.08 0.01
C GLU A 305 25.52 -5.74 -0.32
N THR A 306 24.42 -5.75 -1.09
CA THR A 306 23.70 -4.54 -1.50
C THR A 306 22.62 -4.12 -0.52
N MET A 307 22.43 -4.87 0.57
CA MET A 307 21.38 -4.67 1.58
C MET A 307 19.96 -4.73 0.99
N HIS A 308 19.72 -5.73 0.16
CA HIS A 308 18.43 -6.10 -0.40
C HIS A 308 18.01 -7.50 0.03
N SER A 309 16.79 -7.87 -0.33
CA SER A 309 16.22 -9.19 -0.07
C SER A 309 16.07 -10.02 -1.33
N THR A 310 16.00 -11.34 -1.16
CA THR A 310 15.57 -12.25 -2.22
C THR A 310 14.06 -12.50 -2.13
N ALA A 311 13.44 -12.93 -3.26
CA ALA A 311 12.04 -13.31 -3.28
C ALA A 311 11.69 -14.38 -2.23
N ARG A 312 12.59 -15.34 -1.97
CA ARG A 312 12.44 -16.34 -0.91
C ARG A 312 12.42 -15.69 0.47
N GLN A 313 13.30 -14.71 0.72
CA GLN A 313 13.36 -14.00 2.00
C GLN A 313 12.09 -13.16 2.24
N ALA A 314 11.55 -12.50 1.21
CA ALA A 314 10.27 -11.82 1.28
C ALA A 314 9.14 -12.80 1.65
N ALA A 315 9.11 -13.98 1.02
CA ALA A 315 8.13 -15.02 1.33
C ALA A 315 8.27 -15.56 2.77
N MET A 316 9.50 -15.69 3.27
CA MET A 316 9.75 -16.12 4.66
C MET A 316 9.23 -15.08 5.68
N ILE A 317 9.42 -13.79 5.42
CA ILE A 317 8.87 -12.71 6.26
C ILE A 317 7.34 -12.81 6.26
N ALA A 318 6.70 -12.89 5.08
CA ALA A 318 5.26 -13.01 4.94
C ALA A 318 4.69 -14.21 5.70
N GLN A 319 5.31 -15.37 5.55
CA GLN A 319 4.89 -16.60 6.23
C GLN A 319 5.00 -16.49 7.75
N LYS A 320 6.14 -16.01 8.26
CA LYS A 320 6.40 -15.89 9.70
C LYS A 320 5.53 -14.85 10.39
N SER A 321 5.15 -13.78 9.67
CA SER A 321 4.26 -12.74 10.18
C SER A 321 2.77 -13.04 10.00
N GLY A 322 2.41 -14.15 9.33
CA GLY A 322 1.01 -14.53 9.14
C GLY A 322 0.20 -13.53 8.34
N VAL A 323 0.82 -12.77 7.41
CA VAL A 323 0.10 -11.80 6.56
C VAL A 323 -0.86 -12.50 5.62
N GLY A 324 -1.98 -11.84 5.30
CA GLY A 324 -3.02 -12.39 4.42
C GLY A 324 -2.53 -12.57 2.98
N GLN A 325 -1.82 -11.59 2.44
CA GLN A 325 -1.30 -11.60 1.06
C GLN A 325 0.09 -10.97 1.01
N LEU A 326 0.93 -11.46 0.08
CA LEU A 326 2.23 -10.88 -0.24
C LEU A 326 2.25 -10.41 -1.69
N VAL A 327 2.70 -9.17 -1.88
CA VAL A 327 3.09 -8.60 -3.18
C VAL A 327 4.59 -8.36 -3.15
N ILE A 328 5.30 -8.77 -4.20
CA ILE A 328 6.72 -8.48 -4.32
C ILE A 328 6.99 -7.55 -5.50
N GLY A 329 8.06 -6.77 -5.40
CA GLY A 329 8.50 -5.84 -6.44
C GLY A 329 9.93 -5.40 -6.24
N HIS A 330 10.33 -4.33 -6.90
CA HIS A 330 11.69 -3.81 -6.91
C HIS A 330 12.65 -4.78 -7.61
N PHE A 331 12.28 -5.14 -8.88
CA PHE A 331 13.03 -6.12 -9.69
C PHE A 331 14.13 -5.46 -10.52
#